data_d31eb8d0b156ecac1b595b92bf758157
#
_entry.id   d31eb8d0b156ecac1b595b92bf758157
#
_cell.length_a   1.000
_cell.length_b   1.000
_cell.length_c   1.000
_cell.angle_alpha   90.00
_cell.angle_beta   90.00
_cell.angle_gamma   90.00
#
_symmetry.space_group_name_H-M   'P 1'
#
loop_
_entity.id
_entity.type
_entity.pdbx_description
1 polymer ?
#
loop_
_entity_poly.entity_id
_entity_poly.type
_entity_poly.pdbx_seq_one_letter_code
_entity_poly.pdbx_strand_id
1 'polypeptide(L)'
;MAFLPMNIKEVKARGWDEVDFVYVMGDSYVDHPSFGAAIITRVLEDCGYKVAVLSQPDWKNDADFLQFGKPRLGFFVTAGNIDSMVAHYTVAKRKRSDDAYTAGGKNGKRPDRAVTVYSNIIRRLYPDSVIIIGGLEASLRR
;
A
#
# COMPACT_ATOMS: atom_id res chain seq x y z
N MET A 1 0.74 -8.19 20.40
CA MET A 1 1.49 -7.83 19.20
C MET A 1 0.96 -6.51 18.64
N ALA A 2 1.81 -5.50 18.53
CA ALA A 2 1.41 -4.19 18.05
C ALA A 2 1.20 -4.20 16.52
N PHE A 3 0.28 -3.37 16.03
CA PHE A 3 0.16 -3.13 14.59
C PHE A 3 1.44 -2.50 14.04
N LEU A 4 1.73 -2.77 12.77
CA LEU A 4 2.82 -2.10 12.08
C LEU A 4 2.54 -0.60 11.94
N PRO A 5 3.57 0.26 11.96
CA PRO A 5 3.36 1.70 11.90
C PRO A 5 2.78 2.11 10.55
N MET A 6 1.77 2.98 10.59
CA MET A 6 1.07 3.51 9.42
C MET A 6 1.35 4.98 9.17
N ASN A 7 2.09 5.62 10.06
CA ASN A 7 2.47 7.03 9.94
C ASN A 7 3.81 7.29 10.62
N ILE A 8 4.38 8.46 10.34
CA ILE A 8 5.71 8.81 10.85
C ILE A 8 5.76 8.91 12.39
N LYS A 9 4.65 9.27 13.03
CA LYS A 9 4.59 9.34 14.50
C LYS A 9 4.75 7.95 15.12
N GLU A 10 4.10 6.96 14.54
CA GLU A 10 4.21 5.57 14.99
C GLU A 10 5.60 4.98 14.72
N VAL A 11 6.22 5.35 13.61
CA VAL A 11 7.61 4.98 13.31
C VAL A 11 8.55 5.53 14.39
N LYS A 12 8.42 6.81 14.71
CA LYS A 12 9.23 7.47 15.76
C LYS A 12 8.95 6.90 17.15
N ALA A 13 7.70 6.56 17.45
CA ALA A 13 7.33 5.94 18.72
C ALA A 13 7.99 4.57 18.94
N ARG A 14 8.37 3.88 17.87
CA ARG A 14 9.17 2.66 17.93
C ARG A 14 10.68 2.91 18.08
N GLY A 15 11.11 4.16 18.10
CA GLY A 15 12.53 4.54 18.16
C GLY A 15 13.27 4.34 16.84
N TRP A 16 12.56 4.28 15.72
CA TRP A 16 13.16 4.13 14.41
C TRP A 16 13.43 5.48 13.76
N ASP A 17 14.66 5.67 13.28
CA ASP A 17 15.04 6.87 12.51
C ASP A 17 14.63 6.74 11.04
N GLU A 18 14.63 5.53 10.52
CA GLU A 18 14.24 5.20 9.16
C GLU A 18 13.52 3.84 9.11
N VAL A 19 12.88 3.54 7.99
CA VAL A 19 12.30 2.23 7.72
C VAL A 19 13.08 1.53 6.61
N ASP A 20 13.09 0.21 6.63
CA ASP A 20 13.72 -0.59 5.58
C ASP A 20 12.83 -0.68 4.35
N PHE A 21 11.55 -0.90 4.58
CA PHE A 21 10.52 -0.99 3.53
C PHE A 21 9.30 -0.16 3.88
N VAL A 22 8.70 0.43 2.85
CA VAL A 22 7.34 0.98 2.90
C VAL A 22 6.45 0.07 2.05
N TYR A 23 5.42 -0.49 2.67
CA TYR A 23 4.43 -1.32 2.01
C TYR A 23 3.21 -0.48 1.63
N VAL A 24 3.05 -0.22 0.34
CA VAL A 24 1.97 0.61 -0.20
C VAL A 24 0.84 -0.27 -0.70
N MET A 25 -0.37 -0.04 -0.23
CA MET A 25 -1.53 -0.86 -0.55
C MET A 25 -2.78 -0.02 -0.81
N GLY A 26 -3.63 -0.51 -1.69
CA GLY A 26 -4.90 0.13 -2.04
C GLY A 26 -6.06 -0.20 -1.11
N ASP A 27 -5.90 -1.19 -0.21
CA ASP A 27 -6.90 -1.56 0.79
C ASP A 27 -6.67 -0.85 2.12
N SER A 28 -7.70 -0.83 2.96
CA SER A 28 -7.51 -0.55 4.39
C SER A 28 -6.62 -1.61 5.03
N TYR A 29 -5.74 -1.18 5.93
CA TYR A 29 -4.85 -2.11 6.62
C TYR A 29 -5.63 -2.96 7.64
N VAL A 30 -5.59 -4.27 7.45
CA VAL A 30 -6.14 -5.26 8.38
C VAL A 30 -5.05 -6.29 8.67
N ASP A 31 -4.66 -6.39 9.93
CA ASP A 31 -3.61 -7.33 10.36
C ASP A 31 -4.23 -8.71 10.66
N HIS A 32 -4.61 -9.39 9.59
CA HIS A 32 -5.24 -10.71 9.66
C HIS A 32 -4.67 -11.61 8.54
N PRO A 33 -4.41 -12.90 8.81
CA PRO A 33 -3.80 -13.81 7.85
C PRO A 33 -4.59 -14.06 6.55
N SER A 34 -5.85 -13.64 6.49
CA SER A 34 -6.62 -13.64 5.23
C SER A 34 -6.19 -12.53 4.25
N PHE A 35 -5.36 -11.59 4.69
CA PHE A 35 -4.91 -10.45 3.88
C PHE A 35 -3.43 -10.59 3.54
N GLY A 36 -3.11 -10.56 2.25
CA GLY A 36 -1.73 -10.69 1.77
C GLY A 36 -0.78 -9.64 2.34
N ALA A 37 -1.27 -8.42 2.55
CA ALA A 37 -0.49 -7.37 3.18
C ALA A 37 -0.02 -7.75 4.59
N ALA A 38 -0.90 -8.29 5.42
CA ALA A 38 -0.55 -8.75 6.77
C ALA A 38 0.49 -9.87 6.73
N ILE A 39 0.31 -10.84 5.86
CA ILE A 39 1.26 -11.97 5.72
C ILE A 39 2.65 -11.46 5.35
N ILE A 40 2.74 -10.67 4.27
CA ILE A 40 4.03 -10.21 3.74
C ILE A 40 4.73 -9.29 4.74
N THR A 41 4.02 -8.32 5.31
CA THR A 41 4.62 -7.37 6.25
C THR A 41 5.07 -8.04 7.54
N ARG A 42 4.33 -9.02 8.04
CA ARG A 42 4.73 -9.79 9.23
C ARG A 42 5.92 -10.71 8.98
N VAL A 43 6.01 -11.31 7.80
CA VAL A 43 7.20 -12.08 7.41
C VAL A 43 8.44 -11.19 7.36
N LEU A 44 8.32 -10.00 6.76
CA LEU A 44 9.42 -9.03 6.73
C LEU A 44 9.83 -8.59 8.14
N GLU A 45 8.86 -8.31 9.01
CA GLU A 45 9.11 -7.94 10.40
C GLU A 45 9.84 -9.08 11.15
N ASP A 46 9.39 -10.32 10.96
CA ASP A 46 10.00 -11.51 11.58
C ASP A 46 11.45 -11.73 11.10
N CYS A 47 11.74 -11.35 9.86
CA CYS A 47 13.10 -11.34 9.32
C CYS A 47 13.97 -10.19 9.85
N GLY A 48 13.44 -9.34 10.71
CA GLY A 48 14.17 -8.23 11.34
C GLY A 48 14.12 -6.90 10.57
N TYR A 49 13.30 -6.79 9.54
CA TYR A 49 13.15 -5.54 8.81
C TYR A 49 12.18 -4.58 9.48
N LYS A 50 12.47 -3.29 9.38
CA LYS A 50 11.60 -2.20 9.83
C LYS A 50 10.64 -1.85 8.70
N VAL A 51 9.37 -2.21 8.86
CA VAL A 51 8.34 -2.05 7.82
C VAL A 51 7.29 -1.04 8.28
N ALA A 52 7.01 -0.06 7.43
CA ALA A 52 5.86 0.83 7.58
C ALA A 52 4.81 0.51 6.53
N VAL A 53 3.54 0.62 6.90
CA VAL A 53 2.41 0.37 6.01
C VAL A 53 1.79 1.70 5.59
N LEU A 54 1.70 1.92 4.29
CA LEU A 54 1.03 3.06 3.69
C LEU A 54 -0.28 2.57 3.05
N SER A 55 -1.35 2.60 3.83
CA SER A 55 -2.67 2.11 3.44
C SER A 55 -3.48 3.23 2.79
N GLN A 56 -3.96 2.98 1.59
CA GLN A 56 -4.81 3.92 0.83
C GLN A 56 -4.28 5.37 0.84
N PRO A 57 -3.01 5.59 0.41
CA PRO A 57 -2.46 6.95 0.39
C PRO A 57 -3.25 7.85 -0.55
N ASP A 58 -3.28 9.14 -0.23
CA ASP A 58 -3.84 10.14 -1.14
C ASP A 58 -2.95 10.23 -2.38
N TRP A 59 -3.45 9.72 -3.50
CA TRP A 59 -2.72 9.69 -4.77
C TRP A 59 -2.83 11.00 -5.57
N LYS A 60 -3.59 11.97 -5.06
CA LYS A 60 -3.75 13.29 -5.68
C LYS A 60 -2.73 14.31 -5.20
N ASN A 61 -2.02 14.01 -4.11
CA ASN A 61 -0.91 14.80 -3.62
C ASN A 61 0.23 13.89 -3.13
N ASP A 62 1.39 14.46 -2.85
CA ASP A 62 2.59 13.69 -2.56
C ASP A 62 2.84 13.48 -1.05
N ALA A 63 2.09 14.15 -0.18
CA ALA A 63 2.39 14.21 1.25
C ALA A 63 2.45 12.83 1.91
N ASP A 64 1.50 11.95 1.61
CA ASP A 64 1.46 10.60 2.18
C ASP A 64 2.67 9.76 1.76
N PHE A 65 3.10 9.87 0.51
CA PHE A 65 4.25 9.15 -0.02
C PHE A 65 5.58 9.68 0.50
N LEU A 66 5.62 10.93 0.94
CA LEU A 66 6.83 11.57 1.46
C LEU A 66 7.00 11.40 2.96
N GLN A 67 5.95 11.03 3.70
CA GLN A 67 5.95 11.06 5.16
C GLN A 67 7.01 10.17 5.82
N PHE A 68 7.36 9.04 5.22
CA PHE A 68 8.38 8.13 5.76
C PHE A 68 9.79 8.44 5.26
N GLY A 69 9.94 9.36 4.32
CA GLY A 69 11.19 9.55 3.60
C GLY A 69 11.53 8.38 2.69
N LYS A 70 12.75 8.34 2.17
CA LYS A 70 13.22 7.24 1.34
C LYS A 70 13.49 6.02 2.23
N PRO A 71 12.83 4.87 2.01
CA PRO A 71 13.13 3.66 2.74
C PRO A 71 14.52 3.14 2.39
N ARG A 72 15.18 2.50 3.34
CA ARG A 72 16.56 2.01 3.18
C ARG A 72 16.69 1.01 2.03
N LEU A 73 15.72 0.10 1.88
CA LEU A 73 15.77 -0.98 0.89
C LEU A 73 14.80 -0.78 -0.28
N GLY A 74 13.60 -0.28 -0.04
CA GLY A 74 12.67 -0.03 -1.12
C GLY A 74 11.19 -0.03 -0.72
N PHE A 75 10.35 -0.06 -1.75
CA PHE A 75 8.89 -0.08 -1.63
C PHE A 75 8.34 -1.42 -2.11
N PHE A 76 7.32 -1.90 -1.39
CA PHE A 76 6.40 -2.90 -1.91
C PHE A 76 5.12 -2.22 -2.32
N VAL A 77 4.56 -2.58 -3.47
CA VAL A 77 3.33 -1.96 -4.00
C VAL A 77 2.34 -3.03 -4.41
N THR A 78 1.12 -2.91 -3.91
CA THR A 78 0.00 -3.76 -4.28
C THR A 78 -1.29 -2.94 -4.38
N ALA A 79 -2.22 -3.38 -5.21
CA ALA A 79 -3.57 -2.82 -5.23
C ALA A 79 -4.42 -3.24 -4.03
N GLY A 80 -4.03 -4.32 -3.36
CA GLY A 80 -4.77 -4.93 -2.28
C GLY A 80 -5.22 -6.36 -2.63
N ASN A 81 -6.27 -6.84 -1.97
CA ASN A 81 -6.75 -8.22 -2.12
C ASN A 81 -7.34 -8.52 -3.49
N ILE A 82 -7.84 -7.51 -4.19
CA ILE A 82 -8.38 -7.67 -5.55
C ILE A 82 -7.83 -6.58 -6.48
N ASP A 83 -8.01 -6.81 -7.78
CA ASP A 83 -7.69 -5.83 -8.82
C ASP A 83 -8.53 -4.56 -8.66
N SER A 84 -7.91 -3.38 -8.79
CA SER A 84 -8.58 -2.10 -8.60
C SER A 84 -9.73 -1.88 -9.59
N MET A 85 -9.58 -2.35 -10.83
CA MET A 85 -10.64 -2.23 -11.83
C MET A 85 -11.84 -3.12 -11.48
N VAL A 86 -11.58 -4.32 -10.93
CA VAL A 86 -12.64 -5.20 -10.44
C VAL A 86 -13.31 -4.59 -9.20
N ALA A 87 -12.55 -3.95 -8.33
CA ALA A 87 -13.11 -3.26 -7.16
C ALA A 87 -14.01 -2.08 -7.55
N HIS A 88 -13.71 -1.39 -8.65
CA HIS A 88 -14.40 -0.16 -9.04
C HIS A 88 -15.51 -0.34 -10.04
N TYR A 89 -15.46 -1.39 -10.85
CA TYR A 89 -16.41 -1.57 -11.97
C TYR A 89 -17.05 -2.95 -11.98
N THR A 90 -18.31 -2.99 -12.41
CA THR A 90 -19.03 -4.24 -12.68
C THR A 90 -18.60 -4.82 -14.02
N VAL A 91 -19.06 -6.07 -14.32
CA VAL A 91 -18.84 -6.71 -15.62
C VAL A 91 -19.38 -5.83 -16.77
N ALA A 92 -20.50 -5.12 -16.55
CA ALA A 92 -21.07 -4.17 -17.50
C ALA A 92 -20.34 -2.81 -17.55
N LYS A 93 -19.17 -2.71 -16.94
CA LYS A 93 -18.33 -1.49 -16.87
C LYS A 93 -19.01 -0.32 -16.16
N ARG A 94 -19.99 -0.58 -15.31
CA ARG A 94 -20.61 0.45 -14.46
C ARG A 94 -19.81 0.61 -13.18
N LYS A 95 -19.62 1.85 -12.76
CA LYS A 95 -18.94 2.16 -11.51
C LYS A 95 -19.72 1.61 -10.31
N ARG A 96 -19.02 0.92 -9.40
CA ARG A 96 -19.61 0.43 -8.14
C ARG A 96 -19.84 1.59 -7.19
N SER A 97 -20.87 1.48 -6.36
CA SER A 97 -21.20 2.49 -5.34
C SER A 97 -20.29 2.43 -4.12
N ASP A 98 -19.73 1.28 -3.85
CA ASP A 98 -18.94 1.00 -2.65
C ASP A 98 -17.67 0.21 -2.97
N ASP A 99 -16.71 0.24 -2.05
CA ASP A 99 -15.48 -0.54 -2.09
C ASP A 99 -15.40 -1.37 -0.81
N ALA A 100 -15.53 -2.69 -0.94
CA ALA A 100 -15.55 -3.62 0.19
C ALA A 100 -14.26 -3.63 1.02
N TYR A 101 -13.15 -3.20 0.45
CA TYR A 101 -11.84 -3.17 1.12
C TYR A 101 -11.44 -1.80 1.64
N THR A 102 -12.39 -0.88 1.68
CA THR A 102 -12.21 0.45 2.26
C THR A 102 -13.05 0.59 3.53
N ALA A 103 -12.51 1.27 4.53
CA ALA A 103 -13.22 1.52 5.78
C ALA A 103 -14.56 2.23 5.52
N GLY A 104 -15.65 1.66 6.05
CA GLY A 104 -17.01 2.15 5.82
C GLY A 104 -17.54 1.94 4.41
N GLY A 105 -16.85 1.15 3.58
CA GLY A 105 -17.27 0.87 2.20
C GLY A 105 -17.16 2.06 1.25
N LYS A 106 -16.47 3.11 1.64
CA LYS A 106 -16.40 4.35 0.84
C LYS A 106 -15.59 4.17 -0.43
N ASN A 107 -16.23 4.44 -1.57
CA ASN A 107 -15.57 4.44 -2.87
C ASN A 107 -14.73 5.71 -3.09
N GLY A 108 -13.68 5.60 -3.91
CA GLY A 108 -12.87 6.74 -4.37
C GLY A 108 -11.53 6.94 -3.65
N LYS A 109 -11.21 6.16 -2.62
CA LYS A 109 -9.90 6.24 -1.96
C LYS A 109 -8.79 5.54 -2.73
N ARG A 110 -9.13 4.50 -3.47
CA ARG A 110 -8.20 3.77 -4.32
C ARG A 110 -8.27 4.32 -5.74
N PRO A 111 -7.13 4.57 -6.42
CA PRO A 111 -7.15 4.93 -7.84
C PRO A 111 -7.45 3.72 -8.72
N ASP A 112 -7.95 3.96 -9.91
CA ASP A 112 -7.96 2.95 -10.97
C ASP A 112 -6.52 2.56 -11.30
N ARG A 113 -6.26 1.29 -11.53
CA ARG A 113 -4.91 0.77 -11.81
C ARG A 113 -3.92 1.18 -10.72
N ALA A 114 -4.27 0.88 -9.48
CA ALA A 114 -3.56 1.35 -8.30
C ALA A 114 -2.07 1.03 -8.31
N VAL A 115 -1.66 -0.17 -8.74
CA VAL A 115 -0.25 -0.55 -8.81
C VAL A 115 0.52 0.41 -9.73
N THR A 116 -0.02 0.71 -10.89
CA THR A 116 0.60 1.64 -11.85
C THR A 116 0.68 3.06 -11.28
N VAL A 117 -0.43 3.55 -10.72
CA VAL A 117 -0.50 4.91 -10.16
C VAL A 117 0.49 5.09 -9.01
N TYR A 118 0.48 4.18 -8.05
CA TYR A 118 1.38 4.23 -6.90
C TYR A 118 2.84 4.11 -7.32
N SER A 119 3.16 3.19 -8.21
CA SER A 119 4.52 2.99 -8.69
C SER A 119 5.05 4.22 -9.43
N ASN A 120 4.22 4.87 -10.24
CA ASN A 120 4.61 6.10 -10.95
C ASN A 120 4.87 7.26 -9.99
N ILE A 121 4.04 7.42 -8.95
CA ILE A 121 4.26 8.43 -7.92
C ILE A 121 5.59 8.18 -7.19
N ILE A 122 5.82 6.95 -6.75
CA ILE A 122 7.06 6.57 -6.06
C ILE A 122 8.28 6.80 -6.96
N ARG A 123 8.20 6.40 -8.22
CA ARG A 123 9.30 6.57 -9.18
C ARG A 123 9.63 8.05 -9.43
N ARG A 124 8.61 8.89 -9.44
CA ARG A 124 8.80 10.34 -9.59
C ARG A 124 9.44 10.97 -8.34
N LEU A 125 9.01 10.56 -7.15
CA LEU A 125 9.51 11.11 -5.89
C LEU A 125 10.87 10.52 -5.48
N TYR A 126 11.09 9.25 -5.80
CA TYR A 126 12.30 8.50 -5.40
C TYR A 126 12.86 7.74 -6.61
N PRO A 127 13.53 8.43 -7.57
CA PRO A 127 13.95 7.82 -8.84
C PRO A 127 14.85 6.60 -8.68
N ASP A 128 15.67 6.57 -7.62
CA ASP A 128 16.65 5.51 -7.39
C ASP A 128 16.15 4.40 -6.45
N SER A 129 14.92 4.50 -5.96
CA SER A 129 14.37 3.49 -5.07
C SER A 129 13.99 2.22 -5.81
N VAL A 130 14.19 1.08 -5.14
CA VAL A 130 13.69 -0.21 -5.59
C VAL A 130 12.17 -0.25 -5.35
N ILE A 131 11.43 -0.69 -6.36
CA ILE A 131 9.98 -0.89 -6.28
C ILE A 131 9.70 -2.34 -6.62
N ILE A 132 9.09 -3.06 -5.68
CA ILE A 132 8.67 -4.44 -5.83
C ILE A 132 7.15 -4.45 -5.92
N ILE A 133 6.62 -4.85 -7.05
CA ILE A 133 5.17 -4.94 -7.26
C ILE A 133 4.69 -6.38 -7.08
N GLY A 134 3.50 -6.53 -6.56
CA GLY A 134 2.92 -7.86 -6.35
C GLY A 134 1.41 -7.83 -6.14
N GLY A 135 0.87 -9.01 -5.90
CA GLY A 135 -0.55 -9.20 -5.72
C GLY A 135 -1.28 -9.47 -7.04
N LEU A 136 -2.60 -9.56 -6.95
CA LEU A 136 -3.45 -9.99 -8.06
C LEU A 136 -3.38 -9.04 -9.26
N GLU A 137 -3.44 -7.73 -9.03
CA GLU A 137 -3.42 -6.74 -10.10
C GLU A 137 -2.10 -6.78 -10.89
N ALA A 138 -0.97 -6.87 -10.20
CA ALA A 138 0.33 -6.99 -10.85
C ALA A 138 0.41 -8.28 -11.69
N SER A 139 -0.16 -9.39 -11.18
CA SER A 139 -0.22 -10.65 -11.90
C SER A 139 -1.09 -10.59 -13.16
N LEU A 140 -2.10 -9.75 -13.17
CA LEU A 140 -2.95 -9.50 -14.32
C LEU A 140 -2.35 -8.50 -15.32
N ARG A 141 -1.18 -7.94 -15.03
CA ARG A 141 -0.46 -6.98 -15.89
C ARG A 141 -1.24 -5.70 -16.17
N ARG A 142 -1.85 -5.15 -15.16
CA ARG A 142 -2.62 -3.91 -15.29
C ARG A 142 -1.81 -2.65 -14.98
#